data_c6dfbde47ae7d65d2dfec0833cb5dfd3
#
_entry.id   c6dfbde47ae7d65d2dfec0833cb5dfd3
#
_cell.length_a   1.000
_cell.length_b   1.000
_cell.length_c   1.000
_cell.angle_alpha   90.00
_cell.angle_beta   90.00
_cell.angle_gamma   90.00
#
_symmetry.space_group_name_H-M   'P 1'
#
loop_
_entity.id
_entity.type
_entity.pdbx_description
1 polymer ?
#
loop_
_entity_poly.entity_id
_entity_poly.type
_entity_poly.pdbx_seq_one_letter_code
_entity_poly.pdbx_strand_id
1 'polypeptide(L)'
;KAFSGLAGLKYGFATEGSTWECGGSWDGFNSGDVQKCWLRTGHGTETFHQSIVDSCDITFYEIAKDFWDAGQAGKISETALQDEIKRYHFGSTSGIDITGEAAGRIPTPEWKKEFFKDTPEEASWRGGDMTNMAIGQGYVLVTPLQIAVAYGAIATGKIMQPHLLQDIRNEQGDIVVTHKAQEVDEPVVDAKNLKLMREALHGVVNENSDMYERFAQYGIDAAGKTGTAEVAGKDDYAVFVCYAPFDDPKYVVSVLIEQGGGGSAVASPVGAEVMNALLQADAGELSSADMGYINGSTGKYVERELTNEGRTD
;
A
#
# COMPACT_ATOMS: atom_id res chain seq x y z
N LYS A 1 -4.74 1.09 4.01
CA LYS A 1 -6.03 1.79 3.85
C LYS A 1 -6.78 1.36 2.59
N ALA A 2 -6.14 1.29 1.40
CA ALA A 2 -6.82 0.86 0.17
C ALA A 2 -7.51 -0.51 0.33
N PHE A 3 -6.82 -1.50 0.89
CA PHE A 3 -7.37 -2.85 1.06
C PHE A 3 -8.41 -2.94 2.17
N SER A 4 -8.24 -2.19 3.25
CA SER A 4 -9.28 -2.05 4.29
C SER A 4 -10.52 -1.34 3.76
N GLY A 5 -10.34 -0.33 2.91
CA GLY A 5 -11.42 0.35 2.20
C GLY A 5 -12.18 -0.58 1.25
N LEU A 6 -11.45 -1.39 0.45
CA LEU A 6 -12.06 -2.40 -0.44
C LEU A 6 -12.86 -3.44 0.36
N ALA A 7 -12.32 -3.89 1.50
CA ALA A 7 -13.05 -4.76 2.41
C ALA A 7 -14.32 -4.10 2.95
N GLY A 8 -14.22 -2.83 3.38
CA GLY A 8 -15.37 -2.03 3.84
C GLY A 8 -16.45 -1.89 2.79
N LEU A 9 -16.08 -1.60 1.53
CA LEU A 9 -17.00 -1.53 0.39
C LEU A 9 -17.68 -2.89 0.14
N LYS A 10 -16.93 -3.99 0.19
CA LYS A 10 -17.47 -5.34 -0.02
C LYS A 10 -18.47 -5.76 1.02
N TYR A 11 -18.22 -5.42 2.28
CA TYR A 11 -19.12 -5.77 3.41
C TYR A 11 -20.25 -4.77 3.63
N GLY A 12 -20.28 -3.67 2.87
CA GLY A 12 -21.28 -2.62 3.00
C GLY A 12 -21.07 -1.70 4.22
N PHE A 13 -19.91 -1.75 4.86
CA PHE A 13 -19.50 -0.83 5.92
C PHE A 13 -19.05 0.52 5.36
N ALA A 14 -18.73 0.56 4.08
CA ALA A 14 -18.51 1.76 3.29
C ALA A 14 -19.28 1.69 1.98
N THR A 15 -19.70 2.83 1.46
CA THR A 15 -20.33 2.99 0.16
C THR A 15 -19.81 4.28 -0.49
N GLU A 16 -20.09 4.46 -1.78
CA GLU A 16 -19.81 5.71 -2.49
C GLU A 16 -20.38 6.96 -1.79
N GLY A 17 -21.55 6.83 -1.16
CA GLY A 17 -22.25 7.92 -0.45
C GLY A 17 -21.94 8.01 1.04
N SER A 18 -21.09 7.16 1.59
CA SER A 18 -20.72 7.21 3.01
C SER A 18 -19.90 8.44 3.33
N THR A 19 -20.10 8.99 4.51
CA THR A 19 -19.32 10.12 5.05
C THR A 19 -18.94 9.86 6.51
N TRP A 20 -17.82 10.39 6.92
CA TRP A 20 -17.29 10.32 8.28
C TRP A 20 -16.80 11.67 8.75
N GLU A 21 -16.92 11.92 10.05
CA GLU A 21 -16.44 13.17 10.68
C GLU A 21 -15.05 12.93 11.28
N CYS A 22 -14.05 13.64 10.78
CA CYS A 22 -12.70 13.60 11.30
C CYS A 22 -12.39 14.83 12.13
N GLY A 23 -12.45 14.71 13.45
CA GLY A 23 -12.05 15.75 14.41
C GLY A 23 -10.57 15.66 14.86
N GLY A 24 -9.75 14.85 14.18
CA GLY A 24 -8.32 14.66 14.54
C GLY A 24 -8.05 13.67 15.66
N SER A 25 -9.09 13.23 16.40
CA SER A 25 -9.02 12.22 17.46
C SER A 25 -10.24 11.32 17.45
N TRP A 26 -10.08 10.08 17.94
CA TRP A 26 -11.10 9.05 17.90
C TRP A 26 -11.05 8.16 19.15
N ASP A 27 -12.19 7.94 19.78
CA ASP A 27 -12.42 6.98 20.87
C ASP A 27 -13.72 6.19 20.63
N GLY A 28 -13.81 5.56 19.45
CA GLY A 28 -15.03 4.84 19.06
C GLY A 28 -15.32 3.59 19.90
N PHE A 29 -14.34 3.11 20.68
CA PHE A 29 -14.55 2.01 21.64
C PHE A 29 -14.89 2.49 23.05
N ASN A 30 -14.87 3.80 23.31
CA ASN A 30 -15.10 4.38 24.64
C ASN A 30 -14.19 3.74 25.71
N SER A 31 -12.97 3.38 25.33
CA SER A 31 -12.00 2.72 26.21
C SER A 31 -11.11 3.71 26.95
N GLY A 32 -11.10 4.98 26.52
CA GLY A 32 -10.17 6.00 26.94
C GLY A 32 -8.80 5.95 26.18
N ASP A 33 -8.59 4.94 25.36
CA ASP A 33 -7.43 4.83 24.48
C ASP A 33 -7.68 5.62 23.19
N VAL A 34 -7.47 6.91 23.24
CA VAL A 34 -7.75 7.83 22.14
C VAL A 34 -6.73 7.65 21.02
N GLN A 35 -7.18 7.18 19.86
CA GLN A 35 -6.40 7.15 18.64
C GLN A 35 -6.47 8.50 17.92
N LYS A 36 -5.47 8.80 17.11
CA LYS A 36 -5.35 10.10 16.46
C LYS A 36 -5.19 9.96 14.96
N CYS A 37 -5.83 10.86 14.23
CA CYS A 37 -5.51 11.06 12.82
C CYS A 37 -4.13 11.72 12.68
N TRP A 38 -3.46 11.47 11.54
CA TRP A 38 -2.21 12.16 11.24
C TRP A 38 -2.43 13.69 11.21
N LEU A 39 -3.55 14.16 10.65
CA LEU A 39 -3.96 15.56 10.76
C LEU A 39 -4.66 15.81 12.12
N ARG A 40 -3.94 16.35 13.07
CA ARG A 40 -4.40 16.52 14.48
C ARG A 40 -5.58 17.50 14.62
N THR A 41 -5.74 18.42 13.67
CA THR A 41 -6.87 19.35 13.62
C THR A 41 -8.13 18.72 13.02
N GLY A 42 -7.99 17.55 12.40
CA GLY A 42 -9.07 16.85 11.68
C GLY A 42 -9.25 17.34 10.24
N HIS A 43 -9.83 16.45 9.44
CA HIS A 43 -10.14 16.73 8.02
C HIS A 43 -11.56 17.32 7.84
N GLY A 44 -12.40 17.26 8.90
CA GLY A 44 -13.81 17.58 8.78
C GLY A 44 -14.61 16.40 8.23
N THR A 45 -15.61 16.68 7.41
CA THR A 45 -16.47 15.64 6.80
C THR A 45 -15.78 15.05 5.59
N GLU A 46 -15.50 13.75 5.65
CA GLU A 46 -14.81 12.97 4.63
C GLU A 46 -15.77 12.04 3.90
N THR A 47 -15.80 12.05 2.57
CA THR A 47 -16.37 10.97 1.76
C THR A 47 -15.41 9.79 1.69
N PHE A 48 -15.86 8.63 1.17
CA PHE A 48 -14.96 7.49 0.93
C PHE A 48 -13.78 7.87 0.03
N HIS A 49 -14.06 8.56 -1.08
CA HIS A 49 -13.04 9.07 -2.00
C HIS A 49 -12.04 9.97 -1.27
N GLN A 50 -12.54 11.01 -0.60
CA GLN A 50 -11.69 11.98 0.08
C GLN A 50 -10.85 11.35 1.19
N SER A 51 -11.41 10.37 1.93
CA SER A 51 -10.66 9.64 2.96
C SER A 51 -9.45 8.87 2.43
N ILE A 52 -9.49 8.40 1.18
CA ILE A 52 -8.33 7.79 0.51
C ILE A 52 -7.35 8.87 0.08
N VAL A 53 -7.84 9.97 -0.52
CA VAL A 53 -7.03 11.10 -1.00
C VAL A 53 -6.24 11.71 0.16
N ASP A 54 -6.94 12.11 1.22
CA ASP A 54 -6.37 12.77 2.40
C ASP A 54 -5.74 11.79 3.39
N SER A 55 -5.84 10.48 3.09
CA SER A 55 -5.31 9.43 3.98
C SER A 55 -5.87 9.50 5.41
N CYS A 56 -7.14 9.90 5.58
CA CYS A 56 -7.78 10.08 6.87
C CYS A 56 -7.77 8.76 7.67
N ASP A 57 -7.19 8.76 8.89
CA ASP A 57 -7.13 7.55 9.72
C ASP A 57 -8.50 7.22 10.32
N ILE A 58 -9.26 8.25 10.70
CA ILE A 58 -10.52 8.06 11.43
C ILE A 58 -11.54 7.29 10.60
N THR A 59 -11.65 7.55 9.31
CA THR A 59 -12.50 6.76 8.41
C THR A 59 -12.18 5.26 8.49
N PHE A 60 -10.89 4.91 8.53
CA PHE A 60 -10.46 3.51 8.59
C PHE A 60 -10.57 2.92 9.98
N TYR A 61 -10.53 3.73 11.04
CA TYR A 61 -10.89 3.29 12.40
C TYR A 61 -12.39 2.95 12.50
N GLU A 62 -13.25 3.75 11.89
CA GLU A 62 -14.69 3.47 11.84
C GLU A 62 -15.00 2.19 11.04
N ILE A 63 -14.40 2.03 9.85
CA ILE A 63 -14.53 0.79 9.07
C ILE A 63 -14.03 -0.43 9.88
N ALA A 64 -12.88 -0.31 10.55
CA ALA A 64 -12.35 -1.38 11.38
C ALA A 64 -13.25 -1.70 12.58
N LYS A 65 -13.88 -0.67 13.18
CA LYS A 65 -14.86 -0.83 14.25
C LYS A 65 -16.10 -1.57 13.77
N ASP A 66 -16.60 -1.28 12.56
CA ASP A 66 -17.73 -2.01 11.99
C ASP A 66 -17.41 -3.50 11.80
N PHE A 67 -16.20 -3.84 11.33
CA PHE A 67 -15.72 -5.22 11.28
C PHE A 67 -15.62 -5.85 12.66
N TRP A 68 -15.07 -5.12 13.63
CA TRP A 68 -14.97 -5.58 15.02
C TRP A 68 -16.33 -5.86 15.63
N ASP A 69 -17.24 -4.91 15.56
CA ASP A 69 -18.58 -5.03 16.17
C ASP A 69 -19.40 -6.14 15.51
N ALA A 70 -19.31 -6.27 14.18
CA ALA A 70 -19.98 -7.34 13.45
C ALA A 70 -19.40 -8.73 13.78
N GLY A 71 -18.08 -8.83 13.94
CA GLY A 71 -17.39 -10.05 14.37
C GLY A 71 -17.77 -10.44 15.79
N GLN A 72 -17.71 -9.51 16.75
CA GLN A 72 -18.10 -9.76 18.15
C GLN A 72 -19.59 -10.15 18.26
N ALA A 73 -20.43 -9.65 17.38
CA ALA A 73 -21.85 -10.02 17.31
C ALA A 73 -22.08 -11.37 16.58
N GLY A 74 -21.05 -12.03 16.09
CA GLY A 74 -21.13 -13.29 15.33
C GLY A 74 -21.84 -13.17 13.98
N LYS A 75 -21.94 -11.95 13.41
CA LYS A 75 -22.55 -11.70 12.09
C LYS A 75 -21.59 -12.03 10.94
N ILE A 76 -20.30 -11.91 11.17
CA ILE A 76 -19.21 -12.22 10.25
C ILE A 76 -18.10 -12.94 11.03
N SER A 77 -17.10 -13.47 10.34
CA SER A 77 -15.87 -13.98 10.99
C SER A 77 -15.16 -12.86 11.75
N GLU A 78 -14.60 -13.17 12.94
CA GLU A 78 -13.75 -12.24 13.69
C GLU A 78 -12.49 -11.85 12.91
N THR A 79 -12.08 -12.64 11.91
CA THR A 79 -10.95 -12.39 11.03
C THR A 79 -11.35 -11.87 9.65
N ALA A 80 -12.62 -11.47 9.44
CA ALA A 80 -13.12 -11.11 8.13
C ALA A 80 -12.27 -10.02 7.43
N LEU A 81 -11.83 -8.99 8.16
CA LEU A 81 -10.97 -7.94 7.59
C LEU A 81 -9.59 -8.49 7.20
N GLN A 82 -8.98 -9.30 8.06
CA GLN A 82 -7.71 -9.96 7.79
C GLN A 82 -7.79 -10.86 6.57
N ASP A 83 -8.87 -11.64 6.48
CA ASP A 83 -9.07 -12.60 5.39
C ASP A 83 -9.24 -11.87 4.04
N GLU A 84 -9.96 -10.74 4.02
CA GLU A 84 -10.08 -9.92 2.82
C GLU A 84 -8.73 -9.29 2.41
N ILE A 85 -7.94 -8.79 3.35
CA ILE A 85 -6.60 -8.25 3.06
C ILE A 85 -5.68 -9.34 2.52
N LYS A 86 -5.70 -10.55 3.10
CA LYS A 86 -4.89 -11.69 2.66
C LYS A 86 -5.20 -12.15 1.24
N ARG A 87 -6.41 -11.90 0.72
CA ARG A 87 -6.79 -12.23 -0.67
C ARG A 87 -5.93 -11.49 -1.71
N TYR A 88 -5.25 -10.41 -1.31
CA TYR A 88 -4.29 -9.69 -2.15
C TYR A 88 -2.84 -10.19 -1.94
N HIS A 89 -2.67 -11.40 -1.43
CA HIS A 89 -1.40 -12.07 -1.14
C HIS A 89 -0.55 -11.41 -0.04
N PHE A 90 -1.11 -10.51 0.76
CA PHE A 90 -0.44 -10.06 1.98
C PHE A 90 -0.37 -11.18 3.02
N GLY A 91 0.77 -11.30 3.69
CA GLY A 91 1.00 -12.34 4.70
C GLY A 91 1.33 -13.72 4.13
N SER A 92 1.61 -13.82 2.83
CA SER A 92 2.09 -15.01 2.13
C SER A 92 3.17 -14.64 1.11
N THR A 93 3.97 -15.60 0.66
CA THR A 93 4.90 -15.40 -0.44
C THR A 93 4.13 -15.19 -1.75
N SER A 94 4.65 -14.34 -2.64
CA SER A 94 4.08 -14.06 -3.95
C SER A 94 4.29 -15.18 -4.97
N GLY A 95 5.19 -16.11 -4.65
CA GLY A 95 5.59 -17.18 -5.57
C GLY A 95 6.58 -16.75 -6.65
N ILE A 96 7.29 -15.62 -6.43
CA ILE A 96 8.38 -15.21 -7.33
C ILE A 96 9.44 -16.32 -7.41
N ASP A 97 10.05 -16.47 -8.58
CA ASP A 97 11.02 -17.52 -8.92
C ASP A 97 12.44 -17.31 -8.35
N ILE A 98 12.53 -16.67 -7.18
CA ILE A 98 13.75 -16.53 -6.38
C ILE A 98 13.57 -17.09 -4.97
N THR A 99 14.67 -17.43 -4.33
CA THR A 99 14.67 -17.95 -2.96
C THR A 99 14.74 -16.84 -1.92
N GLY A 100 14.23 -17.11 -0.71
CA GLY A 100 14.37 -16.20 0.42
C GLY A 100 13.31 -15.09 0.49
N GLU A 101 12.20 -15.23 -0.24
CA GLU A 101 11.08 -14.29 -0.14
C GLU A 101 10.48 -14.30 1.26
N ALA A 102 10.29 -13.12 1.85
CA ALA A 102 9.59 -12.98 3.13
C ALA A 102 8.08 -12.94 2.92
N ALA A 103 7.34 -13.72 3.71
CA ALA A 103 5.88 -13.77 3.65
C ALA A 103 5.19 -12.54 4.24
N GLY A 104 5.90 -11.70 5.00
CA GLY A 104 5.25 -10.63 5.76
C GLY A 104 4.29 -11.18 6.82
N ARG A 105 3.33 -10.35 7.23
CA ARG A 105 2.33 -10.74 8.23
C ARG A 105 1.11 -9.85 8.20
N ILE A 106 -0.07 -10.46 8.15
CA ILE A 106 -1.34 -9.85 8.54
C ILE A 106 -1.72 -10.47 9.87
N PRO A 107 -1.70 -9.71 10.99
CA PRO A 107 -1.90 -10.26 12.32
C PRO A 107 -3.35 -10.73 12.52
N THR A 108 -3.51 -11.85 13.24
CA THR A 108 -4.81 -12.40 13.63
C THR A 108 -4.87 -12.61 15.15
N PRO A 109 -6.06 -12.82 15.73
CA PRO A 109 -6.18 -13.19 17.14
C PRO A 109 -5.31 -14.41 17.50
N GLU A 110 -5.28 -15.45 16.65
CA GLU A 110 -4.50 -16.67 16.86
C GLU A 110 -3.00 -16.37 16.83
N TRP A 111 -2.55 -15.57 15.85
CA TRP A 111 -1.17 -15.16 15.76
C TRP A 111 -0.75 -14.38 17.02
N LYS A 112 -1.55 -13.42 17.46
CA LYS A 112 -1.23 -12.61 18.64
C LYS A 112 -1.15 -13.45 19.90
N LYS A 113 -2.08 -14.39 20.07
CA LYS A 113 -2.11 -15.34 21.19
C LYS A 113 -0.84 -16.20 21.25
N GLU A 114 -0.37 -16.71 20.10
CA GLU A 114 0.86 -17.52 20.05
C GLU A 114 2.11 -16.67 20.25
N PHE A 115 2.15 -15.48 19.65
CA PHE A 115 3.29 -14.57 19.74
C PHE A 115 3.53 -14.08 21.18
N PHE A 116 2.47 -13.80 21.91
CA PHE A 116 2.50 -13.33 23.31
C PHE A 116 2.15 -14.43 24.32
N LYS A 117 2.41 -15.71 23.99
CA LYS A 117 2.10 -16.82 24.90
C LYS A 117 2.80 -16.74 26.26
N ASP A 118 3.96 -16.09 26.30
CA ASP A 118 4.76 -15.90 27.51
C ASP A 118 4.38 -14.59 28.27
N THR A 119 3.51 -13.75 27.69
CA THR A 119 2.94 -12.51 28.25
C THR A 119 1.42 -12.48 28.03
N PRO A 120 0.64 -13.34 28.75
CA PRO A 120 -0.78 -13.56 28.48
C PRO A 120 -1.65 -12.29 28.53
N GLU A 121 -1.25 -11.26 29.28
CA GLU A 121 -1.89 -9.96 29.37
C GLU A 121 -1.88 -9.18 28.03
N GLU A 122 -0.91 -9.46 27.15
CA GLU A 122 -0.76 -8.87 25.82
C GLU A 122 -1.37 -9.75 24.72
N ALA A 123 -1.65 -11.03 25.01
CA ALA A 123 -2.09 -12.01 24.03
C ALA A 123 -3.50 -11.80 23.48
N SER A 124 -4.33 -11.02 24.19
CA SER A 124 -5.71 -10.78 23.77
C SER A 124 -5.77 -9.83 22.57
N TRP A 125 -6.52 -10.22 21.51
CA TRP A 125 -6.85 -9.35 20.41
C TRP A 125 -7.88 -8.31 20.85
N ARG A 126 -7.63 -7.04 20.55
CA ARG A 126 -8.47 -5.92 20.99
C ARG A 126 -8.89 -5.06 19.80
N GLY A 127 -9.91 -4.23 19.98
CA GLY A 127 -10.35 -3.28 18.97
C GLY A 127 -9.23 -2.37 18.46
N GLY A 128 -8.32 -1.93 19.32
CA GLY A 128 -7.13 -1.14 18.94
C GLY A 128 -6.16 -1.88 18.02
N ASP A 129 -6.04 -3.22 18.13
CA ASP A 129 -5.24 -4.01 17.19
C ASP A 129 -5.89 -4.00 15.79
N MET A 130 -7.23 -4.07 15.75
CA MET A 130 -8.00 -4.03 14.51
C MET A 130 -7.85 -2.67 13.80
N THR A 131 -8.00 -1.57 14.54
CA THR A 131 -7.87 -0.21 13.99
C THR A 131 -6.46 0.08 13.50
N ASN A 132 -5.42 -0.30 14.27
CA ASN A 132 -4.04 -0.17 13.83
C ASN A 132 -3.76 -0.98 12.56
N MET A 133 -4.25 -2.22 12.49
CA MET A 133 -4.11 -3.06 11.31
C MET A 133 -4.79 -2.43 10.08
N ALA A 134 -5.98 -1.84 10.25
CA ALA A 134 -6.76 -1.27 9.15
C ALA A 134 -6.05 -0.09 8.47
N ILE A 135 -5.19 0.62 9.18
CA ILE A 135 -4.36 1.69 8.61
C ILE A 135 -2.97 1.22 8.16
N GLY A 136 -2.65 -0.08 8.33
CA GLY A 136 -1.37 -0.67 7.95
C GLY A 136 -0.28 -0.53 9.01
N GLN A 137 -0.66 -0.29 10.27
CA GLN A 137 0.23 -0.14 11.42
C GLN A 137 0.16 -1.33 12.38
N GLY A 138 0.73 -1.21 13.55
CA GLY A 138 0.75 -2.24 14.58
C GLY A 138 1.64 -3.41 14.18
N TYR A 139 1.07 -4.61 14.12
CA TYR A 139 1.81 -5.85 13.84
C TYR A 139 1.85 -6.23 12.35
N VAL A 140 1.39 -5.36 11.45
CA VAL A 140 1.42 -5.59 10.00
C VAL A 140 2.86 -5.53 9.50
N LEU A 141 3.26 -6.55 8.73
CA LEU A 141 4.54 -6.57 8.01
C LEU A 141 4.27 -6.93 6.55
N VAL A 142 4.74 -6.10 5.64
CA VAL A 142 4.59 -6.31 4.20
C VAL A 142 5.91 -6.04 3.47
N THR A 143 6.12 -6.71 2.36
CA THR A 143 7.27 -6.44 1.49
C THR A 143 6.88 -5.44 0.38
N PRO A 144 7.83 -4.67 -0.17
CA PRO A 144 7.57 -3.83 -1.33
C PRO A 144 7.02 -4.62 -2.52
N LEU A 145 7.43 -5.88 -2.70
CA LEU A 145 6.92 -6.76 -3.74
C LEU A 145 5.44 -7.09 -3.53
N GLN A 146 5.03 -7.43 -2.30
CA GLN A 146 3.61 -7.65 -1.98
C GLN A 146 2.77 -6.40 -2.26
N ILE A 147 3.28 -5.21 -1.92
CA ILE A 147 2.60 -3.94 -2.22
C ILE A 147 2.45 -3.79 -3.75
N ALA A 148 3.50 -4.04 -4.53
CA ALA A 148 3.46 -3.93 -5.98
C ALA A 148 2.43 -4.91 -6.60
N VAL A 149 2.43 -6.18 -6.18
CA VAL A 149 1.47 -7.20 -6.64
C VAL A 149 0.04 -6.79 -6.30
N ALA A 150 -0.21 -6.37 -5.06
CA ALA A 150 -1.55 -6.01 -4.60
C ALA A 150 -2.10 -4.75 -5.30
N TYR A 151 -1.27 -3.73 -5.53
CA TYR A 151 -1.67 -2.54 -6.30
C TYR A 151 -1.80 -2.84 -7.79
N GLY A 152 -1.01 -3.75 -8.33
CA GLY A 152 -1.21 -4.31 -9.67
C GLY A 152 -2.60 -4.95 -9.82
N ALA A 153 -3.06 -5.66 -8.78
CA ALA A 153 -4.41 -6.22 -8.75
C ALA A 153 -5.51 -5.14 -8.73
N ILE A 154 -5.32 -4.04 -8.00
CA ILE A 154 -6.25 -2.90 -8.08
C ILE A 154 -6.24 -2.27 -9.47
N ALA A 155 -5.06 -2.08 -10.06
CA ALA A 155 -4.89 -1.45 -11.36
C ALA A 155 -5.54 -2.24 -12.49
N THR A 156 -5.35 -3.56 -12.52
CA THR A 156 -5.71 -4.43 -13.65
C THR A 156 -6.95 -5.29 -13.41
N GLY A 157 -7.37 -5.48 -12.16
CA GLY A 157 -8.40 -6.45 -11.79
C GLY A 157 -7.88 -7.90 -11.77
N LYS A 158 -6.56 -8.12 -11.70
CA LYS A 158 -5.94 -9.45 -11.76
C LYS A 158 -4.76 -9.54 -10.81
N ILE A 159 -4.64 -10.64 -10.09
CA ILE A 159 -3.47 -10.93 -9.27
C ILE A 159 -2.49 -11.76 -10.11
N MET A 160 -1.35 -11.16 -10.42
CA MET A 160 -0.32 -11.77 -11.25
C MET A 160 0.80 -12.32 -10.38
N GLN A 161 1.28 -13.53 -10.69
CA GLN A 161 2.48 -14.07 -10.08
C GLN A 161 3.71 -13.34 -10.64
N PRO A 162 4.52 -12.69 -9.79
CA PRO A 162 5.76 -12.07 -10.24
C PRO A 162 6.79 -13.14 -10.64
N HIS A 163 7.63 -12.82 -11.62
CA HIS A 163 8.75 -13.67 -12.03
C HIS A 163 9.90 -12.82 -12.58
N LEU A 164 11.11 -13.34 -12.50
CA LEU A 164 12.33 -12.74 -13.08
C LEU A 164 12.84 -13.54 -14.27
N LEU A 165 12.57 -14.85 -14.30
CA LEU A 165 12.97 -15.70 -15.42
C LEU A 165 12.09 -15.40 -16.64
N GLN A 166 12.71 -14.87 -17.70
CA GLN A 166 12.03 -14.61 -18.97
C GLN A 166 12.11 -15.80 -19.91
N ASP A 167 13.32 -16.30 -20.18
CA ASP A 167 13.54 -17.47 -21.03
C ASP A 167 14.78 -18.27 -20.61
N ILE A 168 14.83 -19.52 -21.04
CA ILE A 168 16.02 -20.37 -20.98
C ILE A 168 16.44 -20.67 -22.43
N ARG A 169 17.73 -20.50 -22.72
CA ARG A 169 18.29 -20.72 -24.04
C ARG A 169 19.30 -21.85 -24.03
N ASN A 170 19.37 -22.59 -25.14
CA ASN A 170 20.42 -23.59 -25.36
C ASN A 170 21.75 -22.92 -25.75
N GLU A 171 22.82 -23.74 -25.96
CA GLU A 171 24.16 -23.26 -26.35
C GLU A 171 24.14 -22.54 -27.69
N GLN A 172 23.16 -22.81 -28.56
CA GLN A 172 23.01 -22.18 -29.88
C GLN A 172 22.25 -20.85 -29.80
N GLY A 173 21.73 -20.49 -28.61
CA GLY A 173 20.95 -19.29 -28.39
C GLY A 173 19.45 -19.42 -28.63
N ASP A 174 18.97 -20.61 -29.01
CA ASP A 174 17.54 -20.87 -29.22
C ASP A 174 16.81 -20.93 -27.90
N ILE A 175 15.61 -20.34 -27.85
CA ILE A 175 14.74 -20.39 -26.69
C ILE A 175 14.17 -21.80 -26.54
N VAL A 176 14.49 -22.48 -25.43
CA VAL A 176 13.98 -23.81 -25.09
C VAL A 176 12.84 -23.76 -24.07
N VAL A 177 12.78 -22.71 -23.25
CA VAL A 177 11.70 -22.45 -22.31
C VAL A 177 11.38 -20.95 -22.33
N THR A 178 10.11 -20.60 -22.44
CA THR A 178 9.62 -19.22 -22.24
C THR A 178 8.74 -19.19 -21.00
N HIS A 179 9.06 -18.32 -20.07
CA HIS A 179 8.16 -18.04 -18.96
C HIS A 179 7.07 -17.07 -19.42
N LYS A 180 5.83 -17.36 -19.04
CA LYS A 180 4.67 -16.50 -19.36
C LYS A 180 4.09 -15.96 -18.08
N ALA A 181 3.62 -14.71 -18.13
CA ALA A 181 2.86 -14.13 -17.04
C ALA A 181 1.66 -15.04 -16.68
N GLN A 182 1.51 -15.32 -15.38
CA GLN A 182 0.44 -16.15 -14.86
C GLN A 182 -0.46 -15.30 -13.98
N GLU A 183 -1.75 -15.32 -14.31
CA GLU A 183 -2.80 -14.88 -13.41
C GLU A 183 -3.03 -16.01 -12.39
N VAL A 184 -2.89 -15.70 -11.10
CA VAL A 184 -3.00 -16.70 -10.04
C VAL A 184 -4.29 -16.57 -9.25
N ASP A 185 -4.92 -15.40 -9.29
CA ASP A 185 -6.20 -15.13 -8.62
C ASP A 185 -6.85 -13.88 -9.20
N GLU A 186 -8.10 -13.62 -8.79
CA GLU A 186 -8.83 -12.39 -9.09
C GLU A 186 -9.07 -11.61 -7.80
N PRO A 187 -9.04 -10.25 -7.85
CA PRO A 187 -9.49 -9.43 -6.73
C PRO A 187 -10.93 -9.77 -6.35
N VAL A 188 -11.18 -9.99 -5.07
CA VAL A 188 -12.47 -10.46 -4.55
C VAL A 188 -13.44 -9.29 -4.29
N VAL A 189 -13.38 -8.30 -5.13
CA VAL A 189 -14.23 -7.10 -5.05
C VAL A 189 -14.93 -6.92 -6.40
N ASP A 190 -16.17 -6.46 -6.37
CA ASP A 190 -16.90 -6.20 -7.62
C ASP A 190 -16.29 -5.03 -8.40
N ALA A 191 -16.56 -5.00 -9.71
CA ALA A 191 -16.00 -4.01 -10.62
C ALA A 191 -16.36 -2.56 -10.25
N LYS A 192 -17.54 -2.32 -9.63
CA LYS A 192 -17.96 -1.00 -9.18
C LYS A 192 -17.06 -0.52 -8.04
N ASN A 193 -16.85 -1.35 -7.03
CA ASN A 193 -16.03 -1.02 -5.86
C ASN A 193 -14.56 -0.89 -6.23
N LEU A 194 -14.09 -1.72 -7.17
CA LEU A 194 -12.73 -1.59 -7.70
C LEU A 194 -12.55 -0.26 -8.45
N LYS A 195 -13.55 0.15 -9.24
CA LYS A 195 -13.55 1.46 -9.91
C LYS A 195 -13.49 2.61 -8.91
N LEU A 196 -14.32 2.59 -7.86
CA LEU A 196 -14.32 3.61 -6.80
C LEU A 196 -12.94 3.73 -6.15
N MET A 197 -12.28 2.61 -5.86
CA MET A 197 -10.93 2.62 -5.28
C MET A 197 -9.90 3.17 -6.27
N ARG A 198 -9.95 2.78 -7.54
CA ARG A 198 -9.05 3.30 -8.57
C ARG A 198 -9.19 4.81 -8.73
N GLU A 199 -10.41 5.33 -8.78
CA GLU A 199 -10.69 6.77 -8.85
C GLU A 199 -10.16 7.50 -7.62
N ALA A 200 -10.31 6.95 -6.42
CA ALA A 200 -9.76 7.53 -5.20
C ALA A 200 -8.23 7.53 -5.18
N LEU A 201 -7.59 6.46 -5.65
CA LEU A 201 -6.12 6.40 -5.78
C LEU A 201 -5.59 7.36 -6.86
N HIS A 202 -6.37 7.59 -7.92
CA HIS A 202 -6.08 8.62 -8.91
C HIS A 202 -6.16 10.02 -8.29
N GLY A 203 -7.17 10.27 -7.45
CA GLY A 203 -7.29 11.51 -6.68
C GLY A 203 -6.10 11.79 -5.77
N VAL A 204 -5.49 10.77 -5.14
CA VAL A 204 -4.26 10.94 -4.33
C VAL A 204 -3.14 11.63 -5.12
N VAL A 205 -2.99 11.31 -6.40
CA VAL A 205 -1.96 11.92 -7.26
C VAL A 205 -2.43 13.23 -7.87
N ASN A 206 -3.70 13.34 -8.26
CA ASN A 206 -4.17 14.41 -9.15
C ASN A 206 -4.92 15.53 -8.43
N GLU A 207 -5.40 15.32 -7.20
CA GLU A 207 -6.07 16.33 -6.39
C GLU A 207 -5.12 17.04 -5.40
N ASN A 208 -3.92 16.49 -5.17
CA ASN A 208 -2.87 17.11 -4.38
C ASN A 208 -1.88 17.84 -5.30
N SER A 209 -1.71 19.14 -5.15
CA SER A 209 -0.90 19.97 -6.05
C SER A 209 0.54 19.48 -6.17
N ASP A 210 1.19 19.20 -5.05
CA ASP A 210 2.61 18.78 -5.04
C ASP A 210 2.78 17.42 -5.70
N MET A 211 1.83 16.51 -5.46
CA MET A 211 1.86 15.17 -6.04
C MET A 211 1.58 15.24 -7.55
N TYR A 212 0.59 16.04 -7.95
CA TYR A 212 0.26 16.28 -9.35
C TYR A 212 1.48 16.80 -10.13
N GLU A 213 2.15 17.85 -9.64
CA GLU A 213 3.31 18.44 -10.32
C GLU A 213 4.43 17.43 -10.56
N ARG A 214 4.65 16.49 -9.63
CA ARG A 214 5.69 15.45 -9.75
C ARG A 214 5.47 14.51 -10.93
N PHE A 215 4.22 14.22 -11.28
CA PHE A 215 3.89 13.35 -12.41
C PHE A 215 3.62 14.16 -13.68
N ALA A 216 2.94 15.32 -13.55
CA ALA A 216 2.59 16.17 -14.66
C ALA A 216 3.82 16.72 -15.42
N GLN A 217 4.95 16.98 -14.74
CA GLN A 217 6.20 17.37 -15.39
C GLN A 217 6.71 16.35 -16.43
N TYR A 218 6.31 15.08 -16.29
CA TYR A 218 6.63 13.99 -17.20
C TYR A 218 5.46 13.65 -18.14
N GLY A 219 4.32 14.33 -18.01
CA GLY A 219 3.10 14.00 -18.77
C GLY A 219 2.47 12.67 -18.37
N ILE A 220 2.70 12.20 -17.13
CA ILE A 220 2.24 10.90 -16.64
C ILE A 220 0.93 11.08 -15.88
N ASP A 221 -0.11 10.38 -16.33
CA ASP A 221 -1.35 10.20 -15.58
C ASP A 221 -1.25 8.93 -14.74
N ALA A 222 -1.17 9.10 -13.41
CA ALA A 222 -0.92 8.01 -12.47
C ALA A 222 -1.95 7.98 -11.34
N ALA A 223 -2.09 6.80 -10.75
CA ALA A 223 -2.77 6.62 -9.47
C ALA A 223 -1.78 6.05 -8.44
N GLY A 224 -1.97 6.34 -7.17
CA GLY A 224 -1.03 5.88 -6.15
C GLY A 224 -1.50 6.10 -4.73
N LYS A 225 -0.63 5.78 -3.78
CA LYS A 225 -0.86 6.00 -2.36
C LYS A 225 0.46 6.22 -1.63
N THR A 226 0.47 7.22 -0.79
CA THR A 226 1.55 7.47 0.17
C THR A 226 1.33 6.68 1.45
N GLY A 227 2.41 6.40 2.15
CA GLY A 227 2.40 5.83 3.48
C GLY A 227 3.59 6.32 4.29
N THR A 228 3.39 6.41 5.59
CA THR A 228 4.44 6.63 6.58
C THR A 228 4.31 5.51 7.60
N ALA A 229 5.32 4.66 7.71
CA ALA A 229 5.29 3.53 8.63
C ALA A 229 6.14 3.84 9.87
N GLU A 230 5.48 3.95 11.01
CA GLU A 230 6.13 4.18 12.30
C GLU A 230 6.95 2.95 12.70
N VAL A 231 8.20 3.16 13.11
CA VAL A 231 9.10 2.11 13.59
C VAL A 231 9.61 2.46 14.97
N ALA A 232 9.33 1.62 15.96
CA ALA A 232 9.72 1.86 17.34
C ALA A 232 11.23 2.13 17.45
N GLY A 233 11.60 3.29 17.99
CA GLY A 233 12.98 3.71 18.25
C GLY A 233 13.80 4.10 17.01
N LYS A 234 13.15 4.30 15.85
CA LYS A 234 13.76 4.78 14.61
C LYS A 234 12.89 5.88 14.01
N ASP A 235 13.44 6.59 13.03
CA ASP A 235 12.66 7.47 12.18
C ASP A 235 11.71 6.64 11.28
N ASP A 236 10.60 7.26 10.88
CA ASP A 236 9.55 6.61 10.11
C ASP A 236 10.05 6.19 8.72
N TYR A 237 9.49 5.13 8.18
CA TYR A 237 9.78 4.67 6.83
C TYR A 237 8.85 5.37 5.84
N ALA A 238 9.43 6.00 4.82
CA ALA A 238 8.68 6.60 3.73
C ALA A 238 8.27 5.52 2.72
N VAL A 239 6.97 5.43 2.45
CA VAL A 239 6.41 4.46 1.50
C VAL A 239 5.60 5.20 0.45
N PHE A 240 5.76 4.79 -0.80
CA PHE A 240 4.92 5.22 -1.90
C PHE A 240 4.71 4.08 -2.88
N VAL A 241 3.51 3.98 -3.41
CA VAL A 241 3.20 3.08 -4.52
C VAL A 241 2.38 3.82 -5.55
N CYS A 242 2.70 3.61 -6.83
CA CYS A 242 1.91 4.14 -7.94
C CYS A 242 1.83 3.14 -9.09
N TYR A 243 0.82 3.31 -9.92
CA TYR A 243 0.72 2.64 -11.21
C TYR A 243 0.36 3.64 -12.31
N ALA A 244 0.85 3.38 -13.50
CA ALA A 244 0.61 4.21 -14.66
C ALA A 244 0.74 3.42 -15.98
N PRO A 245 0.14 3.92 -17.10
CA PRO A 245 -0.90 4.96 -17.15
C PRO A 245 -2.17 4.56 -16.39
N PHE A 246 -2.99 5.52 -15.95
CA PHE A 246 -4.20 5.22 -15.16
C PHE A 246 -5.22 4.37 -15.91
N ASP A 247 -5.51 4.71 -17.17
CA ASP A 247 -6.53 4.01 -17.97
C ASP A 247 -6.05 2.67 -18.52
N ASP A 248 -4.76 2.54 -18.85
CA ASP A 248 -4.13 1.32 -19.37
C ASP A 248 -2.85 1.00 -18.57
N PRO A 249 -2.97 0.48 -17.35
CA PRO A 249 -1.83 0.27 -16.45
C PRO A 249 -0.79 -0.70 -17.01
N LYS A 250 0.44 -0.23 -17.16
CA LYS A 250 1.58 -1.03 -17.63
C LYS A 250 2.55 -1.37 -16.51
N TYR A 251 2.76 -0.43 -15.59
CA TYR A 251 3.77 -0.53 -14.53
C TYR A 251 3.18 -0.20 -13.17
N VAL A 252 3.70 -0.89 -12.16
CA VAL A 252 3.54 -0.55 -10.75
C VAL A 252 4.92 -0.29 -10.17
N VAL A 253 5.10 0.82 -9.47
CA VAL A 253 6.31 1.15 -8.75
C VAL A 253 5.99 1.21 -7.27
N SER A 254 6.69 0.41 -6.47
CA SER A 254 6.62 0.43 -5.01
C SER A 254 7.96 0.88 -4.45
N VAL A 255 7.94 1.99 -3.70
CA VAL A 255 9.12 2.61 -3.10
C VAL A 255 9.02 2.51 -1.59
N LEU A 256 10.09 2.06 -0.95
CA LEU A 256 10.27 2.07 0.49
C LEU A 256 11.65 2.66 0.79
N ILE A 257 11.68 3.69 1.63
CA ILE A 257 12.92 4.32 2.09
C ILE A 257 12.94 4.23 3.61
N GLU A 258 13.84 3.40 4.13
CA GLU A 258 14.00 3.23 5.57
C GLU A 258 14.47 4.53 6.22
N GLN A 259 13.82 4.89 7.32
CA GLN A 259 14.11 6.12 8.06
C GLN A 259 14.06 7.38 7.19
N GLY A 260 13.22 7.34 6.12
CA GLY A 260 13.07 8.43 5.14
C GLY A 260 12.07 9.49 5.55
N GLY A 261 11.32 9.28 6.65
CA GLY A 261 10.27 10.22 7.08
C GLY A 261 8.99 10.09 6.25
N GLY A 262 8.46 11.18 5.72
CA GLY A 262 7.15 11.21 5.04
C GLY A 262 7.15 10.63 3.63
N GLY A 263 6.21 9.73 3.34
CA GLY A 263 6.08 9.09 2.03
C GLY A 263 5.87 10.07 0.89
N SER A 264 5.07 11.12 1.10
CA SER A 264 4.83 12.14 0.09
C SER A 264 6.10 12.93 -0.25
N ALA A 265 6.88 13.34 0.75
CA ALA A 265 8.03 14.20 0.53
C ALA A 265 9.24 13.47 -0.06
N VAL A 266 9.46 12.20 0.32
CA VAL A 266 10.71 11.47 0.04
C VAL A 266 10.51 10.32 -0.93
N ALA A 267 9.49 9.47 -0.75
CA ALA A 267 9.29 8.29 -1.57
C ALA A 267 8.59 8.61 -2.92
N SER A 268 7.67 9.57 -2.96
CA SER A 268 6.91 9.84 -4.18
C SER A 268 7.74 10.48 -5.31
N PRO A 269 8.72 11.38 -5.06
CA PRO A 269 9.62 11.84 -6.13
C PRO A 269 10.37 10.70 -6.79
N VAL A 270 10.91 9.76 -5.99
CA VAL A 270 11.59 8.56 -6.50
C VAL A 270 10.64 7.71 -7.33
N GLY A 271 9.39 7.52 -6.84
CA GLY A 271 8.36 6.77 -7.58
C GLY A 271 8.04 7.39 -8.94
N ALA A 272 7.93 8.71 -9.02
CA ALA A 272 7.65 9.44 -10.26
C ALA A 272 8.81 9.31 -11.25
N GLU A 273 10.05 9.47 -10.80
CA GLU A 273 11.25 9.31 -11.65
C GLU A 273 11.40 7.89 -12.20
N VAL A 274 11.20 6.87 -11.34
CA VAL A 274 11.27 5.46 -11.78
C VAL A 274 10.15 5.16 -12.78
N MET A 275 8.93 5.64 -12.52
CA MET A 275 7.81 5.46 -13.44
C MET A 275 8.09 6.10 -14.80
N ASN A 276 8.64 7.33 -14.80
CA ASN A 276 9.04 8.01 -16.03
C ASN A 276 10.10 7.19 -16.81
N ALA A 277 11.14 6.70 -16.13
CA ALA A 277 12.17 5.88 -16.76
C ALA A 277 11.61 4.59 -17.38
N LEU A 278 10.65 3.92 -16.70
CA LEU A 278 10.01 2.73 -17.23
C LEU A 278 9.18 3.02 -18.49
N LEU A 279 8.40 4.11 -18.48
CA LEU A 279 7.60 4.50 -19.65
C LEU A 279 8.45 4.96 -20.82
N GLN A 280 9.56 5.67 -20.58
CA GLN A 280 10.54 6.04 -21.62
C GLN A 280 11.26 4.81 -22.18
N ALA A 281 11.61 3.84 -21.36
CA ALA A 281 12.18 2.57 -21.81
C ALA A 281 11.23 1.82 -22.74
N ASP A 282 9.95 1.76 -22.38
CA ASP A 282 8.90 1.11 -23.17
C ASP A 282 8.68 1.85 -24.52
N ALA A 283 8.81 3.17 -24.54
CA ALA A 283 8.75 3.99 -25.75
C ALA A 283 10.05 3.92 -26.60
N GLY A 284 11.12 3.31 -26.11
CA GLY A 284 12.42 3.29 -26.76
C GLY A 284 13.16 4.63 -26.74
N GLU A 285 12.81 5.51 -25.81
CA GLU A 285 13.36 6.86 -25.68
C GLU A 285 14.59 6.92 -24.75
N LEU A 286 14.82 5.89 -23.91
CA LEU A 286 16.02 5.82 -23.07
C LEU A 286 17.25 5.46 -23.93
N SER A 287 18.22 6.37 -23.96
CA SER A 287 19.50 6.11 -24.62
C SER A 287 20.43 5.28 -23.74
N SER A 288 21.40 4.60 -24.35
CA SER A 288 22.48 3.89 -23.61
C SER A 288 23.31 4.82 -22.73
N ALA A 289 23.34 6.13 -23.01
CA ALA A 289 24.00 7.13 -22.19
C ALA A 289 23.23 7.41 -20.89
N ASP A 290 21.89 7.38 -20.94
CA ASP A 290 21.03 7.54 -19.77
C ASP A 290 21.09 6.31 -18.85
N MET A 291 21.40 5.14 -19.41
CA MET A 291 21.67 3.90 -18.69
C MET A 291 23.04 3.87 -17.96
N GLY A 292 23.88 4.85 -18.16
CA GLY A 292 25.21 4.93 -17.54
C GLY A 292 25.18 5.01 -16.00
N TYR A 293 24.11 5.47 -15.42
CA TYR A 293 23.88 5.44 -13.97
C TYR A 293 23.66 4.02 -13.44
N ILE A 294 23.08 3.14 -14.22
CA ILE A 294 22.83 1.74 -13.84
C ILE A 294 24.12 0.92 -13.79
N ASN A 295 25.15 1.32 -14.53
CA ASN A 295 26.45 0.65 -14.56
C ASN A 295 27.42 1.06 -13.44
N GLY A 296 26.94 1.76 -12.42
CA GLY A 296 27.68 1.94 -11.16
C GLY A 296 28.96 2.79 -11.22
N SER A 297 29.12 3.53 -12.27
CA SER A 297 30.43 4.14 -12.53
C SER A 297 30.51 5.62 -12.29
N THR A 298 29.96 6.22 -11.31
CA THR A 298 30.46 7.57 -10.92
C THR A 298 29.61 8.40 -9.97
N GLY A 299 28.58 7.86 -9.39
CA GLY A 299 27.89 8.59 -8.32
C GLY A 299 28.82 8.73 -7.12
N LYS A 300 29.37 9.90 -6.88
CA LYS A 300 29.95 10.18 -5.57
C LYS A 300 28.80 10.05 -4.56
N TYR A 301 28.92 9.08 -3.66
CA TYR A 301 28.07 9.02 -2.48
C TYR A 301 28.18 10.36 -1.75
N VAL A 302 27.11 11.10 -1.71
CA VAL A 302 26.99 12.31 -0.90
C VAL A 302 26.22 11.90 0.35
N GLU A 303 26.97 11.74 1.44
CA GLU A 303 26.38 11.59 2.76
C GLU A 303 25.57 12.85 3.06
N ARG A 304 24.25 12.75 3.05
CA ARG A 304 23.37 13.82 3.52
C ARG A 304 23.08 13.54 4.99
N GLU A 305 23.38 14.50 5.86
CA GLU A 305 22.78 14.50 7.17
C GLU A 305 21.25 14.52 7.00
N LEU A 306 20.62 13.48 7.48
CA LEU A 306 19.16 13.41 7.57
C LEU A 306 18.76 14.39 8.68
N THR A 307 18.41 15.62 8.31
CA THR A 307 17.82 16.57 9.23
C THR A 307 16.35 16.21 9.40
N ASN A 308 15.88 16.11 10.64
CA ASN A 308 14.46 15.93 10.99
C ASN A 308 13.61 17.19 10.69
N GLU A 309 14.07 18.08 9.84
CA GLU A 309 13.36 19.27 9.38
C GLU A 309 12.41 18.89 8.23
N GLY A 310 11.31 18.31 8.58
CA GLY A 310 10.29 17.88 7.61
C GLY A 310 9.13 17.12 8.22
N ARG A 311 9.09 16.99 9.54
CA ARG A 311 7.88 16.60 10.24
C ARG A 311 6.84 17.72 10.18
N THR A 312 6.15 17.82 9.08
CA THR A 312 4.81 18.39 8.99
C THR A 312 3.88 17.23 8.70
N ASP A 313 3.66 16.40 9.73
CA ASP A 313 2.55 15.47 9.77
C ASP A 313 1.46 16.06 10.66
#